data_91eb09078dacd5334ab6a9b89d576432
#
_entry.id   91eb09078dacd5334ab6a9b89d576432
#
_cell.length_a   1.000
_cell.length_b   1.000
_cell.length_c   1.000
_cell.angle_alpha   90.00
_cell.angle_beta   90.00
_cell.angle_gamma   90.00
#
_symmetry.space_group_name_H-M   'P 1'
#
loop_
_entity.id
_entity.type
_entity.pdbx_description
1 polymer ?
#
loop_
_entity_poly.entity_id
_entity_poly.type
_entity_poly.pdbx_seq_one_letter_code
_entity_poly.pdbx_strand_id
1 'polypeptide(L)'
;MQSTTSPMPPLPATAATADEIAVIAGWVAAGYPTGSGCSPVCTSGRTWRGGNDGSPEMNPGMACIQCHQASDEGPRFSIAGTVYPTLHEPDLCDGAPPSSGAQVIITGADGRTLTLAPNAAGNFYSETRVAGPYRAKVVTSGGERTMTASQTSGDCNTCHSLAGANGAPGRIMLP
;
A
#
# COMPACT_ATOMS: atom_id res chain seq x y z
N MET A 1 -11.24 -0.62 -30.70
CA MET A 1 -11.28 -1.85 -31.54
C MET A 1 -11.29 -3.05 -30.60
N GLN A 2 -12.33 -3.88 -30.66
CA GLN A 2 -12.34 -5.15 -29.94
C GLN A 2 -11.58 -6.20 -30.79
N SER A 3 -10.47 -6.71 -30.29
CA SER A 3 -9.79 -7.83 -30.92
C SER A 3 -10.49 -9.14 -30.56
N THR A 4 -10.82 -9.95 -31.54
CA THR A 4 -11.41 -11.28 -31.34
C THR A 4 -10.39 -12.33 -30.92
N THR A 5 -9.09 -12.07 -31.11
CA THR A 5 -7.99 -12.97 -30.77
C THR A 5 -7.33 -12.64 -29.44
N SER A 6 -7.44 -11.41 -28.96
CA SER A 6 -6.95 -10.95 -27.64
C SER A 6 -7.93 -9.95 -27.07
N PRO A 7 -9.08 -10.41 -26.53
CA PRO A 7 -10.04 -9.48 -25.96
C PRO A 7 -9.51 -8.79 -24.70
N MET A 8 -9.88 -7.54 -24.51
CA MET A 8 -9.67 -6.84 -23.25
C MET A 8 -11.03 -6.57 -22.60
N PRO A 9 -11.24 -6.97 -21.36
CA PRO A 9 -10.33 -7.74 -20.48
C PRO A 9 -10.10 -9.19 -20.97
N PRO A 10 -8.99 -9.86 -20.56
CA PRO A 10 -8.74 -11.26 -20.95
C PRO A 10 -9.83 -12.19 -20.43
N LEU A 11 -10.15 -13.24 -21.19
CA LEU A 11 -11.07 -14.28 -20.72
C LEU A 11 -10.51 -14.98 -19.46
N PRO A 12 -11.40 -15.33 -18.48
CA PRO A 12 -12.85 -15.39 -18.55
C PRO A 12 -13.62 -14.10 -18.11
N ALA A 13 -12.93 -12.95 -18.01
CA ALA A 13 -13.59 -11.72 -17.57
C ALA A 13 -14.69 -11.26 -18.55
N THR A 14 -15.74 -10.64 -18.04
CA THR A 14 -16.81 -10.08 -18.86
C THR A 14 -16.26 -8.98 -19.77
N ALA A 15 -16.58 -9.02 -21.05
CA ALA A 15 -16.19 -7.98 -21.99
C ALA A 15 -16.77 -6.61 -21.55
N ALA A 16 -16.03 -5.54 -21.81
CA ALA A 16 -16.49 -4.18 -21.54
C ALA A 16 -17.77 -3.87 -22.35
N THR A 17 -18.70 -3.21 -21.70
CA THR A 17 -19.97 -2.77 -22.33
C THR A 17 -19.71 -1.66 -23.34
N ALA A 18 -20.68 -1.40 -24.22
CA ALA A 18 -20.60 -0.31 -25.17
C ALA A 18 -20.44 1.06 -24.49
N ASP A 19 -21.09 1.26 -23.34
CA ASP A 19 -21.03 2.51 -22.58
C ASP A 19 -19.65 2.70 -21.94
N GLU A 20 -19.05 1.66 -21.37
CA GLU A 20 -17.69 1.70 -20.82
C GLU A 20 -16.66 1.99 -21.92
N ILE A 21 -16.82 1.39 -23.09
CA ILE A 21 -15.98 1.66 -24.27
C ILE A 21 -16.14 3.11 -24.72
N ALA A 22 -17.37 3.65 -24.74
CA ALA A 22 -17.66 5.02 -25.14
C ALA A 22 -17.00 6.05 -24.18
N VAL A 23 -17.00 5.77 -22.88
CA VAL A 23 -16.31 6.62 -21.89
C VAL A 23 -14.81 6.69 -22.16
N ILE A 24 -14.16 5.54 -22.39
CA ILE A 24 -12.74 5.49 -22.71
C ILE A 24 -12.45 6.18 -24.04
N ALA A 25 -13.27 5.93 -25.06
CA ALA A 25 -13.12 6.58 -26.36
C ALA A 25 -13.27 8.10 -26.29
N GLY A 26 -14.20 8.59 -25.47
CA GLY A 26 -14.40 10.01 -25.20
C GLY A 26 -13.18 10.64 -24.51
N TRP A 27 -12.59 9.95 -23.55
CA TRP A 27 -11.37 10.39 -22.87
C TRP A 27 -10.15 10.44 -23.82
N VAL A 28 -10.01 9.44 -24.69
CA VAL A 28 -8.97 9.42 -25.73
C VAL A 28 -9.18 10.57 -26.72
N ALA A 29 -10.41 10.79 -27.21
CA ALA A 29 -10.75 11.87 -28.14
C ALA A 29 -10.54 13.26 -27.54
N ALA A 30 -10.66 13.40 -26.23
CA ALA A 30 -10.36 14.63 -25.49
C ALA A 30 -8.85 14.88 -25.26
N GLY A 31 -7.98 14.03 -25.79
CA GLY A 31 -6.52 14.19 -25.69
C GLY A 31 -5.96 13.76 -24.34
N TYR A 32 -6.52 12.74 -23.72
CA TYR A 32 -6.09 12.19 -22.43
C TYR A 32 -6.07 13.23 -21.30
N PRO A 33 -7.16 13.98 -21.09
CA PRO A 33 -7.14 14.99 -20.05
C PRO A 33 -6.81 14.35 -18.72
N THR A 34 -5.73 14.81 -18.10
CA THR A 34 -5.46 14.53 -16.70
C THR A 34 -6.51 15.27 -15.90
N GLY A 35 -7.22 14.58 -15.00
CA GLY A 35 -8.23 15.22 -14.17
C GLY A 35 -7.63 16.43 -13.47
N SER A 36 -8.06 17.63 -13.87
CA SER A 36 -7.71 18.86 -13.19
C SER A 36 -8.59 18.94 -11.94
N GLY A 37 -7.99 18.77 -10.76
CA GLY A 37 -8.66 19.09 -9.51
C GLY A 37 -8.95 17.96 -8.53
N CYS A 38 -8.49 16.74 -8.76
CA CYS A 38 -8.35 15.80 -7.65
C CYS A 38 -7.06 16.14 -6.89
N SER A 39 -7.11 17.13 -6.02
CA SER A 39 -6.16 17.14 -4.91
C SER A 39 -6.31 15.79 -4.24
N PRO A 40 -5.23 15.02 -4.08
CA PRO A 40 -5.33 13.74 -3.43
C PRO A 40 -5.89 13.96 -2.01
N VAL A 41 -7.10 13.46 -1.78
CA VAL A 41 -7.78 13.59 -0.50
C VAL A 41 -7.53 12.31 0.28
N CYS A 42 -7.10 12.46 1.53
CA CYS A 42 -6.98 11.31 2.42
C CYS A 42 -8.36 10.68 2.65
N THR A 43 -8.50 9.37 2.42
CA THR A 43 -9.74 8.63 2.72
C THR A 43 -10.11 8.72 4.20
N SER A 44 -9.10 8.79 5.09
CA SER A 44 -9.28 9.03 6.52
C SER A 44 -9.76 10.43 6.87
N GLY A 45 -9.69 11.39 5.94
CA GLY A 45 -9.88 12.83 6.19
C GLY A 45 -8.78 13.47 7.05
N ARG A 46 -7.72 12.73 7.37
CA ARG A 46 -6.63 13.16 8.26
C ARG A 46 -5.29 13.07 7.55
N THR A 47 -4.47 14.10 7.74
CA THR A 47 -3.11 14.20 7.23
C THR A 47 -2.16 14.45 8.38
N TRP A 48 -1.06 13.72 8.44
CA TRP A 48 0.03 13.96 9.38
C TRP A 48 0.64 15.34 9.16
N ARG A 49 0.80 16.12 10.24
CA ARG A 49 1.34 17.48 10.22
C ARG A 49 2.43 17.72 11.27
N GLY A 50 2.80 16.66 12.02
CA GLY A 50 3.75 16.76 13.12
C GLY A 50 5.22 16.80 12.69
N GLY A 51 5.53 16.79 11.39
CA GLY A 51 6.93 16.72 10.93
C GLY A 51 7.62 15.44 11.38
N ASN A 52 8.87 15.55 11.88
CA ASN A 52 9.70 14.42 12.34
C ASN A 52 9.80 14.36 13.88
N ASP A 53 8.71 14.57 14.58
CA ASP A 53 8.69 14.82 16.05
C ASP A 53 8.81 13.55 16.91
N GLY A 54 9.16 12.40 16.36
CA GLY A 54 9.33 11.16 17.14
C GLY A 54 8.01 10.54 17.63
N SER A 55 6.91 10.77 16.94
CA SER A 55 5.63 10.11 17.21
C SER A 55 5.56 8.71 16.60
N PRO A 56 4.96 7.71 17.27
CA PRO A 56 4.68 6.41 16.65
C PRO A 56 3.75 6.50 15.44
N GLU A 57 3.02 7.60 15.27
CA GLU A 57 2.11 7.87 14.16
C GLU A 57 2.74 8.69 13.03
N MET A 58 4.03 9.04 13.16
CA MET A 58 4.71 9.93 12.22
C MET A 58 4.75 9.41 10.79
N ASN A 59 4.64 10.33 9.85
CA ASN A 59 4.93 10.17 8.43
C ASN A 59 4.32 8.90 7.78
N PRO A 60 2.99 8.67 7.86
CA PRO A 60 2.36 7.52 7.22
C PRO A 60 2.68 7.48 5.71
N GLY A 61 3.02 6.30 5.21
CA GLY A 61 3.33 6.08 3.79
C GLY A 61 4.76 6.39 3.38
N MET A 62 5.55 7.04 4.23
CA MET A 62 6.96 7.32 3.97
C MET A 62 7.86 6.11 4.29
N ALA A 63 9.04 6.03 3.68
CA ALA A 63 10.03 4.97 3.90
C ALA A 63 10.65 5.10 5.30
N CYS A 64 10.08 4.38 6.28
CA CYS A 64 10.41 4.52 7.69
C CYS A 64 11.86 4.15 7.99
N ILE A 65 12.30 2.97 7.55
CA ILE A 65 13.64 2.43 7.86
C ILE A 65 14.71 3.28 7.18
N GLN A 66 14.48 3.65 5.92
CA GLN A 66 15.41 4.50 5.18
C GLN A 66 15.59 5.86 5.86
N CYS A 67 14.52 6.49 6.31
CA CYS A 67 14.57 7.77 7.00
C CYS A 67 15.29 7.65 8.33
N HIS A 68 14.94 6.68 9.19
CA HIS A 68 15.58 6.44 10.50
C HIS A 68 17.07 6.09 10.38
N GLN A 69 17.46 5.41 9.29
CA GLN A 69 18.89 5.14 9.04
C GLN A 69 19.65 6.38 8.57
N ALA A 70 19.01 7.25 7.80
CA ALA A 70 19.65 8.46 7.26
C ALA A 70 19.84 9.54 8.33
N SER A 71 18.89 9.67 9.27
CA SER A 71 18.97 10.64 10.38
C SER A 71 19.79 10.13 11.57
N ASP A 72 20.05 8.80 11.66
CA ASP A 72 20.59 8.11 12.82
C ASP A 72 19.83 8.40 14.13
N GLU A 73 18.55 8.73 14.00
CA GLU A 73 17.63 9.05 15.09
C GLU A 73 16.49 8.03 15.15
N GLY A 74 15.98 7.82 16.36
CA GLY A 74 14.83 6.95 16.61
C GLY A 74 15.14 5.45 16.56
N PRO A 75 14.11 4.60 16.64
CA PRO A 75 14.27 3.15 16.72
C PRO A 75 14.75 2.55 15.39
N ARG A 76 15.54 1.46 15.49
CA ARG A 76 16.05 0.71 14.34
C ARG A 76 15.11 -0.43 14.00
N PHE A 77 14.14 -0.16 13.17
CA PHE A 77 13.18 -1.17 12.73
C PHE A 77 13.83 -2.21 11.80
N SER A 78 13.43 -3.46 11.95
CA SER A 78 13.71 -4.54 11.01
C SER A 78 12.63 -4.65 9.95
N ILE A 79 11.40 -4.21 10.29
CA ILE A 79 10.28 -4.15 9.38
C ILE A 79 9.38 -2.98 9.74
N ALA A 80 8.91 -2.24 8.75
CA ALA A 80 8.00 -1.11 8.94
C ALA A 80 7.20 -0.81 7.66
N GLY A 81 5.99 -0.26 7.82
CA GLY A 81 5.13 0.14 6.72
C GLY A 81 3.83 0.76 7.22
N THR A 82 2.94 1.06 6.29
CA THR A 82 1.62 1.64 6.55
C THR A 82 0.55 0.88 5.80
N VAL A 83 -0.50 0.45 6.49
CA VAL A 83 -1.70 -0.15 5.87
C VAL A 83 -2.71 0.94 5.59
N TYR A 84 -3.30 0.94 4.41
CA TYR A 84 -4.27 1.94 3.96
C TYR A 84 -5.64 1.34 3.63
N PRO A 85 -6.72 2.14 3.64
CA PRO A 85 -8.02 1.69 3.15
C PRO A 85 -8.02 1.45 1.64
N THR A 86 -7.26 2.23 0.87
CA THR A 86 -7.23 2.18 -0.60
C THR A 86 -5.82 2.08 -1.17
N LEU A 87 -5.72 1.67 -2.45
CA LEU A 87 -4.44 1.38 -3.10
C LEU A 87 -3.58 2.62 -3.37
N HIS A 88 -4.17 3.77 -3.57
CA HIS A 88 -3.49 5.00 -4.01
C HIS A 88 -3.69 6.18 -3.05
N GLU A 89 -3.55 5.92 -1.75
CA GLU A 89 -3.57 6.99 -0.74
C GLU A 89 -2.33 7.88 -0.86
N PRO A 90 -2.50 9.21 -0.75
CA PRO A 90 -1.37 10.13 -0.70
C PRO A 90 -0.42 9.87 0.48
N ASP A 91 0.82 10.32 0.34
CA ASP A 91 1.75 10.36 1.46
C ASP A 91 1.20 11.23 2.59
N LEU A 92 1.58 10.89 3.81
CA LEU A 92 1.16 11.57 5.04
C LEU A 92 -0.34 11.47 5.38
N CYS A 93 -1.15 10.79 4.56
CA CYS A 93 -2.50 10.44 4.95
C CYS A 93 -2.48 9.38 6.05
N ASP A 94 -3.30 9.51 7.07
CA ASP A 94 -3.51 8.44 8.04
C ASP A 94 -4.08 7.20 7.30
N GLY A 95 -3.50 6.05 7.60
CA GLY A 95 -3.91 4.77 7.04
C GLY A 95 -5.10 4.14 7.76
N ALA A 96 -5.19 2.82 7.69
CA ALA A 96 -6.24 2.04 8.31
C ALA A 96 -6.17 2.12 9.84
N PRO A 97 -7.24 2.57 10.52
CA PRO A 97 -7.24 2.69 11.98
C PRO A 97 -7.28 1.32 12.67
N PRO A 98 -6.94 1.24 13.97
CA PRO A 98 -7.02 0.00 14.75
C PRO A 98 -8.42 -0.65 14.73
N SER A 99 -9.49 0.15 14.60
CA SER A 99 -10.86 -0.33 14.47
C SER A 99 -11.14 -1.16 13.21
N SER A 100 -10.25 -1.10 12.21
CA SER A 100 -10.30 -1.99 11.04
C SER A 100 -10.06 -3.46 11.41
N GLY A 101 -9.48 -3.74 12.57
CA GLY A 101 -9.07 -5.07 13.00
C GLY A 101 -7.96 -5.68 12.15
N ALA A 102 -7.26 -4.85 11.37
CA ALA A 102 -6.19 -5.30 10.49
C ALA A 102 -5.01 -5.85 11.28
N GLN A 103 -4.44 -6.94 10.77
CA GLN A 103 -3.19 -7.51 11.23
C GLN A 103 -2.26 -7.73 10.03
N VAL A 104 -1.01 -7.32 10.17
CA VAL A 104 0.04 -7.62 9.22
C VAL A 104 0.80 -8.83 9.71
N ILE A 105 0.72 -9.93 8.96
CA ILE A 105 1.39 -11.18 9.30
C ILE A 105 2.56 -11.37 8.34
N ILE A 106 3.76 -11.48 8.89
CA ILE A 106 5.00 -11.65 8.15
C ILE A 106 5.56 -13.02 8.46
N THR A 107 5.82 -13.81 7.42
CA THR A 107 6.37 -15.17 7.56
C THR A 107 7.78 -15.20 6.98
N GLY A 108 8.76 -15.43 7.84
CA GLY A 108 10.16 -15.55 7.47
C GLY A 108 10.48 -16.85 6.73
N ALA A 109 11.66 -16.91 6.13
CA ALA A 109 12.18 -18.11 5.47
C ALA A 109 12.35 -19.29 6.44
N ASP A 110 12.47 -19.04 7.73
CA ASP A 110 12.56 -20.04 8.79
C ASP A 110 11.18 -20.53 9.27
N GLY A 111 10.09 -20.08 8.64
CA GLY A 111 8.71 -20.42 8.97
C GLY A 111 8.15 -19.69 10.20
N ARG A 112 8.95 -18.87 10.88
CA ARG A 112 8.45 -18.06 11.99
C ARG A 112 7.58 -16.93 11.50
N THR A 113 6.55 -16.60 12.28
CA THR A 113 5.62 -15.53 11.97
C THR A 113 5.77 -14.39 12.98
N LEU A 114 5.66 -13.16 12.46
CA LEU A 114 5.53 -11.94 13.24
C LEU A 114 4.17 -11.31 12.89
N THR A 115 3.35 -11.06 13.89
CA THR A 115 2.04 -10.42 13.72
C THR A 115 2.06 -9.02 14.32
N LEU A 116 1.71 -8.02 13.52
CA LEU A 116 1.72 -6.61 13.90
C LEU A 116 0.35 -6.00 13.65
N ALA A 117 -0.15 -5.24 14.63
CA ALA A 117 -1.35 -4.43 14.48
C ALA A 117 -0.96 -3.00 14.06
N PRO A 118 -1.60 -2.39 13.04
CA PRO A 118 -1.41 -0.99 12.72
C PRO A 118 -1.87 -0.08 13.87
N ASN A 119 -1.15 1.04 14.07
CA ASN A 119 -1.54 2.08 15.01
C ASN A 119 -2.64 3.02 14.43
N ALA A 120 -2.95 4.14 15.09
CA ALA A 120 -4.02 5.05 14.68
C ALA A 120 -3.77 5.72 13.32
N ALA A 121 -2.52 5.84 12.90
CA ALA A 121 -2.15 6.34 11.57
C ALA A 121 -1.94 5.21 10.53
N GLY A 122 -2.26 3.95 10.88
CA GLY A 122 -2.06 2.81 10.01
C GLY A 122 -0.63 2.28 9.96
N ASN A 123 0.31 2.87 10.71
CA ASN A 123 1.70 2.44 10.75
C ASN A 123 1.86 1.15 11.55
N PHE A 124 2.68 0.24 11.05
CA PHE A 124 3.15 -0.95 11.75
C PHE A 124 4.66 -1.05 11.66
N TYR A 125 5.31 -1.50 12.71
CA TYR A 125 6.76 -1.64 12.77
C TYR A 125 7.21 -2.63 13.84
N SER A 126 8.43 -3.14 13.69
CA SER A 126 9.08 -4.00 14.68
C SER A 126 10.60 -3.96 14.53
N GLU A 127 11.31 -4.06 15.65
CA GLU A 127 12.75 -4.28 15.69
C GLU A 127 13.10 -5.79 15.61
N THR A 128 12.12 -6.66 15.78
CA THR A 128 12.32 -8.11 15.69
C THR A 128 12.77 -8.50 14.30
N ARG A 129 13.91 -9.16 14.20
CA ARG A 129 14.44 -9.63 12.92
C ARG A 129 13.57 -10.73 12.34
N VAL A 130 13.28 -10.60 11.05
CA VAL A 130 12.60 -11.61 10.23
C VAL A 130 13.61 -12.22 9.29
N ALA A 131 13.66 -13.56 9.23
CA ALA A 131 14.55 -14.26 8.33
C ALA A 131 14.09 -14.01 6.86
N GLY A 132 14.98 -13.45 6.05
CA GLY A 132 14.70 -13.25 4.62
C GLY A 132 15.06 -14.47 3.77
N PRO A 133 14.43 -14.63 2.58
CA PRO A 133 13.32 -13.84 2.09
C PRO A 133 12.02 -14.14 2.84
N TYR A 134 11.20 -13.13 3.09
CA TYR A 134 9.93 -13.27 3.78
C TYR A 134 8.73 -13.01 2.86
N ARG A 135 7.56 -13.43 3.29
CA ARG A 135 6.25 -13.08 2.71
C ARG A 135 5.41 -12.38 3.76
N ALA A 136 4.53 -11.49 3.30
CA ALA A 136 3.61 -10.79 4.19
C ALA A 136 2.17 -10.87 3.66
N LYS A 137 1.23 -10.74 4.58
CA LYS A 137 -0.20 -10.57 4.27
C LYS A 137 -0.85 -9.63 5.26
N VAL A 138 -1.91 -8.97 4.81
CA VAL A 138 -2.84 -8.22 5.66
C VAL A 138 -4.09 -9.06 5.84
N VAL A 139 -4.54 -9.19 7.06
CA VAL A 139 -5.74 -9.97 7.44
C VAL A 139 -6.69 -9.09 8.21
N THR A 140 -7.99 -9.22 7.92
CA THR A 140 -9.09 -8.65 8.68
C THR A 140 -10.19 -9.71 8.85
N SER A 141 -11.27 -9.39 9.53
CA SER A 141 -12.47 -10.24 9.55
C SER A 141 -13.12 -10.41 8.17
N GLY A 142 -12.83 -9.50 7.23
CA GLY A 142 -13.39 -9.51 5.86
C GLY A 142 -12.58 -10.33 4.85
N GLY A 143 -11.36 -10.76 5.21
CA GLY A 143 -10.51 -11.52 4.29
C GLY A 143 -9.02 -11.30 4.49
N GLU A 144 -8.24 -11.68 3.47
CA GLU A 144 -6.79 -11.46 3.46
C GLU A 144 -6.27 -11.02 2.09
N ARG A 145 -5.19 -10.24 2.11
CA ARG A 145 -4.37 -9.90 0.93
C ARG A 145 -2.95 -10.36 1.16
N THR A 146 -2.45 -11.20 0.29
CA THR A 146 -1.11 -11.81 0.41
C THR A 146 -0.19 -11.28 -0.69
N MET A 147 1.05 -10.97 -0.33
CA MET A 147 2.12 -10.68 -1.29
C MET A 147 2.38 -11.88 -2.19
N THR A 148 2.45 -11.66 -3.49
CA THR A 148 2.75 -12.71 -4.47
C THR A 148 4.23 -13.07 -4.51
N ALA A 149 5.12 -12.09 -4.29
CA ALA A 149 6.57 -12.27 -4.28
C ALA A 149 7.15 -12.17 -2.87
N SER A 150 8.21 -12.92 -2.60
CA SER A 150 8.98 -12.78 -1.36
C SER A 150 9.94 -11.59 -1.45
N GLN A 151 10.24 -10.98 -0.30
CA GLN A 151 11.09 -9.79 -0.18
C GLN A 151 12.18 -9.96 0.88
N THR A 152 13.22 -9.16 0.76
CA THR A 152 14.33 -9.11 1.73
C THR A 152 14.43 -7.76 2.45
N SER A 153 13.90 -6.68 1.85
CA SER A 153 13.85 -5.35 2.48
C SER A 153 12.68 -5.26 3.44
N GLY A 154 12.92 -4.84 4.67
CA GLY A 154 11.87 -4.63 5.67
C GLY A 154 11.18 -3.28 5.56
N ASP A 155 11.66 -2.35 4.73
CA ASP A 155 11.02 -1.05 4.50
C ASP A 155 9.93 -1.17 3.44
N CYS A 156 8.72 -1.52 3.87
CA CYS A 156 7.62 -1.87 2.98
C CYS A 156 7.18 -0.68 2.10
N ASN A 157 7.22 0.54 2.64
CA ASN A 157 6.76 1.72 1.93
C ASN A 157 7.68 2.16 0.78
N THR A 158 8.92 1.64 0.70
CA THR A 158 9.79 1.86 -0.47
C THR A 158 9.24 1.23 -1.76
N CYS A 159 8.51 0.12 -1.63
CA CYS A 159 7.82 -0.52 -2.74
C CYS A 159 6.33 -0.14 -2.79
N HIS A 160 5.67 -0.14 -1.62
CA HIS A 160 4.26 0.19 -1.47
C HIS A 160 4.04 1.71 -1.32
N SER A 161 4.52 2.47 -2.30
CA SER A 161 4.30 3.92 -2.43
C SER A 161 2.93 4.23 -3.07
N LEU A 162 2.57 5.51 -3.19
CA LEU A 162 1.34 5.95 -3.86
C LEU A 162 1.14 5.32 -5.25
N ALA A 163 2.20 5.30 -6.05
CA ALA A 163 2.17 4.75 -7.41
C ALA A 163 2.60 3.28 -7.47
N GLY A 164 3.11 2.73 -6.37
CA GLY A 164 3.80 1.45 -6.35
C GLY A 164 5.20 1.51 -6.95
N ALA A 165 6.05 0.55 -6.59
CA ALA A 165 7.39 0.38 -7.13
C ALA A 165 7.82 -1.09 -7.03
N ASN A 166 8.81 -1.51 -7.83
CA ASN A 166 9.39 -2.87 -7.79
C ASN A 166 8.35 -4.00 -7.87
N GLY A 167 7.28 -3.79 -8.67
CA GLY A 167 6.21 -4.76 -8.85
C GLY A 167 5.07 -4.67 -7.82
N ALA A 168 5.15 -3.77 -6.84
CA ALA A 168 4.01 -3.45 -5.98
C ALA A 168 3.04 -2.51 -6.74
N PRO A 169 1.73 -2.78 -6.73
CA PRO A 169 0.74 -2.00 -7.49
C PRO A 169 0.41 -0.64 -6.84
N GLY A 170 0.82 -0.42 -5.61
CA GLY A 170 0.51 0.74 -4.78
C GLY A 170 0.66 0.44 -3.30
N ARG A 171 -0.11 1.14 -2.47
CA ARG A 171 -0.11 0.99 -1.02
C ARG A 171 -0.44 -0.43 -0.55
N ILE A 172 0.04 -0.78 0.65
CA ILE A 172 -0.49 -1.93 1.39
C ILE A 172 -1.91 -1.58 1.79
N MET A 173 -2.90 -2.36 1.34
CA MET A 173 -4.30 -2.02 1.59
C MET A 173 -5.06 -3.14 2.30
N LEU A 174 -6.17 -2.76 2.91
CA LEU A 174 -7.12 -3.69 3.52
C LEU A 174 -7.65 -4.70 2.48
N PRO A 175 -8.02 -5.91 2.92
CA PRO A 175 -8.72 -6.90 2.08
C PRO A 175 -10.03 -6.41 1.53
#